data_79c51ec1c6b95c0cb04cef151fa678b5
#
_entry.id   79c51ec1c6b95c0cb04cef151fa678b5
#
_cell.length_a   1.000
_cell.length_b   1.000
_cell.length_c   1.000
_cell.angle_alpha   90.00
_cell.angle_beta   90.00
_cell.angle_gamma   90.00
#
_symmetry.space_group_name_H-M   'P 1'
#
loop_
_entity.id
_entity.type
_entity.pdbx_description
1 polymer ?
#
loop_
_entity_poly.entity_id
_entity_poly.type
_entity_poly.pdbx_seq_one_letter_code
_entity_poly.pdbx_strand_id
1 'polypeptide(L)'
;IANNHSDINSSYFSKVGDDELSNSMLKFMSDNRVDTTHVQKVPSATIGLYLISLVKGERTFSYWRKNSAATRLGQNIKDVKNALKKQDMIYFSGITLAILDPSSRNNLFSCLKSARRAGKKIAFDPNLRPKLWSDKKEMCDIIMAGAKLSDIILPSFEDEKTWFSDADPMSTLKRYRKVGAEIVVVKNAGEPVSFISNQGAGTHPVETIRTVVDSTAAGDSFNSEILVG
;
A
#
# COMPACT_ATOMS: atom_id res chain seq x y z
N ILE A 1 -1.87 5.93 -13.27
CA ILE A 1 -3.33 6.16 -13.22
C ILE A 1 -3.58 7.54 -12.61
N ALA A 2 -3.35 7.76 -11.31
CA ALA A 2 -3.65 9.03 -10.65
C ALA A 2 -3.18 10.27 -11.44
N ASN A 3 -1.97 10.25 -11.99
CA ASN A 3 -1.42 11.36 -12.79
C ASN A 3 -2.07 11.59 -14.16
N ASN A 4 -3.00 10.74 -14.57
CA ASN A 4 -3.81 10.98 -15.77
C ASN A 4 -4.99 11.93 -15.48
N HIS A 5 -5.30 12.17 -14.20
CA HIS A 5 -6.27 13.17 -13.78
C HIS A 5 -5.57 14.53 -13.61
N SER A 6 -6.05 15.55 -14.28
CA SER A 6 -5.39 16.86 -14.38
C SER A 6 -5.17 17.58 -13.04
N ASP A 7 -5.99 17.24 -12.04
CA ASP A 7 -6.04 17.95 -10.76
C ASP A 7 -5.30 17.20 -9.64
N ILE A 8 -4.64 16.06 -9.97
CA ILE A 8 -3.92 15.25 -9.00
C ILE A 8 -2.44 15.26 -9.28
N ASN A 9 -1.66 15.57 -8.25
CA ASN A 9 -0.21 15.49 -8.25
C ASN A 9 0.23 14.34 -7.35
N SER A 10 0.82 13.29 -7.95
CA SER A 10 1.34 12.15 -7.18
C SER A 10 2.80 12.37 -6.83
N SER A 11 3.13 12.18 -5.55
CA SER A 11 4.49 12.20 -5.03
C SER A 11 4.85 10.85 -4.42
N TYR A 12 6.08 10.40 -4.62
CA TYR A 12 6.55 9.14 -4.08
C TYR A 12 7.60 9.37 -2.99
N PHE A 13 7.37 8.80 -1.82
CA PHE A 13 8.31 8.81 -0.70
C PHE A 13 8.92 7.43 -0.53
N SER A 14 10.20 7.29 -0.83
CA SER A 14 10.94 6.03 -0.72
C SER A 14 12.44 6.27 -0.60
N LYS A 15 13.21 5.17 -0.55
CA LYS A 15 14.66 5.17 -0.71
C LYS A 15 15.06 4.21 -1.83
N VAL A 16 16.04 4.61 -2.61
CA VAL A 16 16.63 3.84 -3.71
C VAL A 16 18.14 3.77 -3.52
N GLY A 17 18.81 2.94 -4.29
CA GLY A 17 20.28 2.90 -4.32
C GLY A 17 20.89 4.00 -5.17
N ASP A 18 22.18 3.89 -5.38
CA ASP A 18 22.99 4.72 -6.29
C ASP A 18 23.41 3.95 -7.57
N ASP A 19 22.77 2.80 -7.78
CA ASP A 19 23.00 1.93 -8.94
C ASP A 19 22.10 2.31 -10.14
N GLU A 20 22.38 1.68 -11.29
CA GLU A 20 21.68 1.95 -12.55
C GLU A 20 20.21 1.53 -12.52
N LEU A 21 19.84 0.46 -11.80
CA LEU A 21 18.44 0.06 -11.64
C LEU A 21 17.65 1.12 -10.87
N SER A 22 18.25 1.69 -9.83
CA SER A 22 17.69 2.81 -9.07
C SER A 22 17.49 4.05 -9.94
N ASN A 23 18.47 4.38 -10.79
CA ASN A 23 18.37 5.50 -11.72
C ASN A 23 17.27 5.26 -12.78
N SER A 24 17.19 4.05 -13.32
CA SER A 24 16.14 3.67 -14.28
C SER A 24 14.74 3.76 -13.67
N MET A 25 14.56 3.34 -12.41
CA MET A 25 13.30 3.47 -11.69
C MET A 25 12.91 4.93 -11.49
N LEU A 26 13.84 5.78 -11.05
CA LEU A 26 13.59 7.22 -10.88
C LEU A 26 13.22 7.89 -12.21
N LYS A 27 13.93 7.54 -13.29
CA LYS A 27 13.61 8.04 -14.63
C LYS A 27 12.19 7.63 -15.05
N PHE A 28 11.83 6.36 -14.88
CA PHE A 28 10.48 5.87 -15.20
C PHE A 28 9.40 6.61 -14.43
N MET A 29 9.61 6.86 -13.14
CA MET A 29 8.66 7.65 -12.33
C MET A 29 8.53 9.07 -12.85
N SER A 30 9.65 9.74 -13.13
CA SER A 30 9.66 11.11 -13.67
C SER A 30 8.98 11.19 -15.04
N ASP A 31 9.26 10.25 -15.94
CA ASP A 31 8.61 10.18 -17.26
C ASP A 31 7.07 10.01 -17.16
N ASN A 32 6.62 9.40 -16.04
CA ASN A 32 5.19 9.26 -15.71
C ASN A 32 4.65 10.36 -14.78
N ARG A 33 5.35 11.49 -14.67
CA ARG A 33 4.96 12.67 -13.88
C ARG A 33 4.79 12.43 -12.37
N VAL A 34 5.45 11.40 -11.82
CA VAL A 34 5.48 11.17 -10.37
C VAL A 34 6.57 12.06 -9.78
N ASP A 35 6.23 12.91 -8.81
CA ASP A 35 7.21 13.71 -8.08
C ASP A 35 8.08 12.80 -7.21
N THR A 36 9.39 12.81 -7.48
CA THR A 36 10.42 12.02 -6.78
C THR A 36 11.25 12.84 -5.81
N THR A 37 10.87 14.08 -5.52
CA THR A 37 11.62 15.01 -4.63
C THR A 37 11.91 14.40 -3.25
N HIS A 38 11.02 13.51 -2.78
CA HIS A 38 11.14 12.81 -1.52
C HIS A 38 11.73 11.39 -1.64
N VAL A 39 12.26 11.02 -2.80
CA VAL A 39 13.00 9.76 -2.96
C VAL A 39 14.49 10.01 -2.71
N GLN A 40 15.03 9.36 -1.68
CA GLN A 40 16.42 9.55 -1.26
C GLN A 40 17.30 8.44 -1.80
N LYS A 41 18.49 8.79 -2.30
CA LYS A 41 19.52 7.82 -2.65
C LYS A 41 20.31 7.39 -1.40
N VAL A 42 20.54 6.10 -1.28
CA VAL A 42 21.31 5.49 -0.21
C VAL A 42 22.55 4.84 -0.83
N PRO A 43 23.77 5.35 -0.52
CA PRO A 43 25.01 4.78 -1.04
C PRO A 43 25.13 3.28 -0.75
N SER A 44 25.66 2.55 -1.72
CA SER A 44 25.91 1.09 -1.63
C SER A 44 24.65 0.26 -1.32
N ALA A 45 23.48 0.77 -1.64
CA ALA A 45 22.22 0.05 -1.60
C ALA A 45 21.64 -0.09 -3.01
N THR A 46 20.59 -0.89 -3.16
CA THR A 46 19.85 -1.07 -4.42
C THR A 46 18.36 -1.06 -4.16
N ILE A 47 17.54 -0.99 -5.21
CA ILE A 47 16.10 -1.20 -5.11
C ILE A 47 15.80 -2.67 -4.81
N GLY A 48 14.60 -2.92 -4.26
CA GLY A 48 14.08 -4.29 -4.16
C GLY A 48 13.68 -4.80 -5.55
N LEU A 49 14.09 -6.02 -5.87
CA LEU A 49 13.79 -6.68 -7.13
C LEU A 49 13.00 -7.97 -6.89
N TYR A 50 12.13 -8.29 -7.81
CA TYR A 50 11.57 -9.63 -7.93
C TYR A 50 11.51 -10.07 -9.40
N LEU A 51 11.64 -11.36 -9.62
CA LEU A 51 11.49 -11.99 -10.92
C LEU A 51 10.25 -12.87 -10.92
N ILE A 52 9.41 -12.69 -11.94
CA ILE A 52 8.29 -13.57 -12.22
C ILE A 52 8.74 -14.59 -13.26
N SER A 53 8.68 -15.88 -12.90
CA SER A 53 8.95 -16.98 -13.83
C SER A 53 7.67 -17.76 -14.05
N LEU A 54 7.42 -18.15 -15.30
CA LEU A 54 6.33 -19.04 -15.67
C LEU A 54 6.84 -20.48 -15.73
N VAL A 55 6.33 -21.35 -14.87
CA VAL A 55 6.65 -22.78 -14.87
C VAL A 55 5.36 -23.54 -15.08
N LYS A 56 5.21 -24.20 -16.23
CA LYS A 56 3.99 -24.94 -16.65
C LYS A 56 2.70 -24.10 -16.53
N GLY A 57 2.76 -22.81 -16.87
CA GLY A 57 1.64 -21.88 -16.78
C GLY A 57 1.40 -21.29 -15.39
N GLU A 58 2.11 -21.75 -14.36
CA GLU A 58 2.03 -21.19 -13.02
C GLU A 58 3.13 -20.14 -12.77
N ARG A 59 2.76 -19.08 -12.07
CA ARG A 59 3.71 -18.01 -11.71
C ARG A 59 4.48 -18.38 -10.45
N THR A 60 5.79 -18.29 -10.56
CA THR A 60 6.70 -18.37 -9.42
C THR A 60 7.44 -17.05 -9.24
N PHE A 61 7.71 -16.68 -8.00
CA PHE A 61 8.34 -15.41 -7.67
C PHE A 61 9.66 -15.65 -6.95
N SER A 62 10.74 -15.07 -7.48
CA SER A 62 12.03 -14.97 -6.79
C SER A 62 12.25 -13.53 -6.33
N TYR A 63 12.71 -13.33 -5.10
CA TYR A 63 12.79 -12.01 -4.48
C TYR A 63 14.21 -11.66 -4.03
N TRP A 64 14.67 -10.47 -4.41
CA TRP A 64 15.93 -9.84 -3.94
C TRP A 64 15.59 -8.48 -3.34
N ARG A 65 15.03 -8.44 -2.14
CA ARG A 65 14.56 -7.19 -1.51
C ARG A 65 14.89 -7.05 -0.03
N LYS A 66 15.48 -8.07 0.59
CA LYS A 66 15.74 -8.10 2.04
C LYS A 66 16.59 -6.93 2.53
N ASN A 67 17.56 -6.47 1.70
CA ASN A 67 18.48 -5.37 2.03
C ASN A 67 18.28 -4.17 1.11
N SER A 68 17.10 -4.01 0.50
CA SER A 68 16.82 -2.87 -0.37
C SER A 68 16.86 -1.56 0.40
N ALA A 69 17.17 -0.46 -0.29
CA ALA A 69 17.20 0.88 0.29
C ALA A 69 15.88 1.24 0.99
N ALA A 70 14.74 0.78 0.45
CA ALA A 70 13.42 1.02 1.00
C ALA A 70 13.23 0.51 2.44
N THR A 71 13.98 -0.52 2.89
CA THR A 71 13.94 -1.00 4.28
C THR A 71 14.43 0.04 5.28
N ARG A 72 15.16 1.07 4.80
CA ARG A 72 15.68 2.18 5.59
C ARG A 72 14.75 3.40 5.59
N LEU A 73 13.56 3.30 4.99
CA LEU A 73 12.52 4.32 5.08
C LEU A 73 12.11 4.49 6.55
N GLY A 74 11.89 5.72 7.00
CA GLY A 74 11.49 5.97 8.39
C GLY A 74 12.63 6.04 9.42
N GLN A 75 13.86 5.66 9.11
CA GLN A 75 15.00 5.79 10.04
C GLN A 75 15.20 7.24 10.53
N ASN A 76 14.99 8.21 9.64
CA ASN A 76 15.02 9.62 10.01
C ASN A 76 13.58 10.18 10.00
N ILE A 77 13.04 10.46 11.17
CA ILE A 77 11.70 11.01 11.35
C ILE A 77 11.49 12.37 10.65
N LYS A 78 12.56 13.17 10.48
CA LYS A 78 12.48 14.47 9.80
C LYS A 78 12.15 14.29 8.30
N ASP A 79 12.71 13.26 7.67
CA ASP A 79 12.44 12.96 6.27
C ASP A 79 10.98 12.57 6.07
N VAL A 80 10.45 11.71 6.96
CA VAL A 80 9.04 11.32 6.94
C VAL A 80 8.15 12.56 7.10
N LYS A 81 8.41 13.41 8.10
CA LYS A 81 7.65 14.64 8.33
C LYS A 81 7.67 15.56 7.12
N ASN A 82 8.82 15.75 6.48
CA ASN A 82 8.96 16.60 5.31
C ASN A 82 8.17 16.07 4.12
N ALA A 83 8.23 14.76 3.87
CA ALA A 83 7.49 14.13 2.79
C ALA A 83 5.97 14.26 2.96
N LEU A 84 5.46 14.13 4.19
CA LEU A 84 4.03 14.21 4.46
C LEU A 84 3.48 15.64 4.61
N LYS A 85 4.35 16.65 4.77
CA LYS A 85 3.93 18.01 5.14
C LYS A 85 2.98 18.68 4.16
N LYS A 86 3.23 18.52 2.85
CA LYS A 86 2.49 19.24 1.78
C LYS A 86 1.41 18.38 1.12
N GLN A 87 1.21 17.14 1.57
CA GLN A 87 0.25 16.22 0.96
C GLN A 87 -1.14 16.44 1.55
N ASP A 88 -2.18 16.36 0.73
CA ASP A 88 -3.58 16.37 1.17
C ASP A 88 -4.02 14.97 1.57
N MET A 89 -3.55 13.96 0.83
CA MET A 89 -3.78 12.54 1.08
C MET A 89 -2.46 11.78 1.16
N ILE A 90 -2.39 10.82 2.06
CA ILE A 90 -1.23 9.95 2.25
C ILE A 90 -1.69 8.50 2.09
N TYR A 91 -1.17 7.82 1.07
CA TYR A 91 -1.40 6.40 0.85
C TYR A 91 -0.18 5.59 1.29
N PHE A 92 -0.40 4.52 2.05
CA PHE A 92 0.64 3.57 2.42
C PHE A 92 0.13 2.13 2.41
N SER A 93 1.04 1.18 2.39
CA SER A 93 0.72 -0.24 2.28
C SER A 93 1.25 -1.05 3.47
N GLY A 94 0.62 -2.18 3.75
CA GLY A 94 1.11 -3.17 4.70
C GLY A 94 2.50 -3.71 4.35
N ILE A 95 2.87 -3.72 3.06
CA ILE A 95 4.25 -4.03 2.64
C ILE A 95 5.25 -3.04 3.25
N THR A 96 4.91 -1.75 3.26
CA THR A 96 5.76 -0.72 3.89
C THR A 96 5.97 -1.04 5.37
N LEU A 97 4.91 -1.41 6.08
CA LEU A 97 4.99 -1.77 7.49
C LEU A 97 5.85 -3.03 7.73
N ALA A 98 5.74 -4.00 6.82
CA ALA A 98 6.44 -5.28 6.91
C ALA A 98 7.96 -5.18 6.73
N ILE A 99 8.42 -4.27 5.85
CA ILE A 99 9.85 -4.13 5.52
C ILE A 99 10.61 -3.22 6.49
N LEU A 100 9.89 -2.43 7.30
CA LEU A 100 10.51 -1.49 8.26
C LEU A 100 10.85 -2.19 9.57
N ASP A 101 11.98 -1.81 10.15
CA ASP A 101 12.29 -2.14 11.55
C ASP A 101 11.30 -1.47 12.51
N PRO A 102 11.17 -1.97 13.77
CA PRO A 102 10.20 -1.44 14.73
C PRO A 102 10.35 0.06 15.01
N SER A 103 11.57 0.60 15.05
CA SER A 103 11.81 2.03 15.30
C SER A 103 11.35 2.90 14.13
N SER A 104 11.72 2.50 12.91
CA SER A 104 11.30 3.17 11.67
C SER A 104 9.78 3.12 11.48
N ARG A 105 9.15 1.99 11.83
CA ARG A 105 7.69 1.82 11.82
C ARG A 105 7.01 2.75 12.81
N ASN A 106 7.54 2.87 14.03
CA ASN A 106 7.02 3.81 15.04
C ASN A 106 7.16 5.27 14.60
N ASN A 107 8.26 5.65 13.95
CA ASN A 107 8.43 6.97 13.37
C ASN A 107 7.35 7.24 12.30
N LEU A 108 7.10 6.29 11.40
CA LEU A 108 6.04 6.41 10.39
C LEU A 108 4.67 6.57 11.06
N PHE A 109 4.31 5.72 12.00
CA PHE A 109 3.03 5.81 12.72
C PHE A 109 2.84 7.14 13.44
N SER A 110 3.89 7.64 14.09
CA SER A 110 3.86 8.96 14.74
C SER A 110 3.58 10.09 13.74
N CYS A 111 4.20 10.03 12.56
CA CYS A 111 4.02 11.03 11.51
C CYS A 111 2.62 10.93 10.88
N LEU A 112 2.10 9.73 10.60
CA LEU A 112 0.74 9.51 10.09
C LEU A 112 -0.31 10.01 11.09
N LYS A 113 -0.14 9.71 12.37
CA LYS A 113 -1.01 10.23 13.44
C LYS A 113 -1.03 11.76 13.49
N SER A 114 0.13 12.38 13.33
CA SER A 114 0.24 13.84 13.31
C SER A 114 -0.40 14.45 12.06
N ALA A 115 -0.21 13.82 10.89
CA ALA A 115 -0.80 14.23 9.63
C ALA A 115 -2.33 14.15 9.67
N ARG A 116 -2.89 13.04 10.18
CA ARG A 116 -4.34 12.86 10.35
C ARG A 116 -4.93 13.93 11.28
N ARG A 117 -4.26 14.25 12.40
CA ARG A 117 -4.68 15.31 13.31
C ARG A 117 -4.64 16.70 12.66
N ALA A 118 -3.79 16.90 11.68
CA ALA A 118 -3.71 18.12 10.87
C ALA A 118 -4.73 18.17 9.73
N GLY A 119 -5.67 17.22 9.68
CA GLY A 119 -6.77 17.18 8.70
C GLY A 119 -6.44 16.47 7.39
N LYS A 120 -5.25 15.84 7.26
CA LYS A 120 -4.90 15.09 6.06
C LYS A 120 -5.62 13.74 6.04
N LYS A 121 -6.03 13.29 4.85
CA LYS A 121 -6.62 11.96 4.68
C LYS A 121 -5.55 10.89 4.60
N ILE A 122 -5.77 9.79 5.29
CA ILE A 122 -4.85 8.64 5.31
C ILE A 122 -5.57 7.46 4.66
N ALA A 123 -4.99 6.94 3.58
CA ALA A 123 -5.45 5.73 2.90
C ALA A 123 -4.47 4.59 3.12
N PHE A 124 -4.99 3.38 3.33
CA PHE A 124 -4.21 2.20 3.67
C PHE A 124 -4.67 0.98 2.88
N ASP A 125 -3.74 0.33 2.21
CA ASP A 125 -3.93 -1.02 1.69
C ASP A 125 -3.21 -2.02 2.61
N PRO A 126 -3.94 -2.88 3.33
CA PRO A 126 -3.34 -3.92 4.18
C PRO A 126 -2.34 -4.80 3.44
N ASN A 127 -2.65 -5.19 2.19
CA ASN A 127 -1.73 -5.88 1.26
C ASN A 127 -0.82 -6.86 1.99
N LEU A 128 -1.41 -7.82 2.69
CA LEU A 128 -0.72 -8.76 3.54
C LEU A 128 0.28 -9.58 2.72
N ARG A 129 1.47 -9.72 3.22
CA ARG A 129 2.55 -10.50 2.60
C ARG A 129 3.18 -11.36 3.68
N PRO A 130 2.58 -12.50 4.03
CA PRO A 130 2.97 -13.29 5.20
C PRO A 130 4.45 -13.67 5.22
N LYS A 131 5.06 -13.86 4.05
CA LYS A 131 6.50 -14.15 3.92
C LYS A 131 7.43 -13.01 4.38
N LEU A 132 6.91 -11.81 4.65
CA LEU A 132 7.68 -10.67 5.16
C LEU A 132 7.64 -10.56 6.69
N TRP A 133 6.84 -11.37 7.36
CA TRP A 133 6.61 -11.31 8.80
C TRP A 133 7.21 -12.50 9.52
N SER A 134 7.62 -12.30 10.77
CA SER A 134 8.16 -13.38 11.61
C SER A 134 7.07 -14.36 12.05
N ASP A 135 5.87 -13.84 12.32
CA ASP A 135 4.71 -14.64 12.69
C ASP A 135 3.38 -13.97 12.30
N LYS A 136 2.30 -14.75 12.32
CA LYS A 136 0.94 -14.32 11.97
C LYS A 136 0.41 -13.25 12.93
N LYS A 137 0.66 -13.40 14.22
CA LYS A 137 0.12 -12.49 15.23
C LYS A 137 0.74 -11.12 15.09
N GLU A 138 2.07 -11.02 14.94
CA GLU A 138 2.76 -9.77 14.68
C GLU A 138 2.20 -9.08 13.43
N MET A 139 2.04 -9.82 12.32
CA MET A 139 1.45 -9.30 11.09
C MET A 139 0.08 -8.67 11.35
N CYS A 140 -0.84 -9.44 11.94
CA CYS A 140 -2.20 -8.96 12.18
C CYS A 140 -2.23 -7.75 13.13
N ASP A 141 -1.44 -7.75 14.19
CA ASP A 141 -1.37 -6.65 15.15
C ASP A 141 -0.86 -5.35 14.50
N ILE A 142 0.19 -5.44 13.67
CA ILE A 142 0.77 -4.29 12.98
C ILE A 142 -0.15 -3.76 11.87
N ILE A 143 -0.79 -4.65 11.10
CA ILE A 143 -1.79 -4.26 10.10
C ILE A 143 -2.95 -3.51 10.77
N MET A 144 -3.46 -4.02 11.87
CA MET A 144 -4.53 -3.35 12.61
C MET A 144 -4.07 -2.03 13.26
N ALA A 145 -2.80 -1.90 13.64
CA ALA A 145 -2.24 -0.63 14.09
C ALA A 145 -2.20 0.42 12.97
N GLY A 146 -1.82 0.02 11.74
CA GLY A 146 -1.91 0.86 10.55
C GLY A 146 -3.36 1.27 10.23
N ALA A 147 -4.28 0.31 10.28
CA ALA A 147 -5.71 0.54 10.05
C ALA A 147 -6.31 1.59 11.00
N LYS A 148 -5.94 1.58 12.29
CA LYS A 148 -6.40 2.58 13.28
C LYS A 148 -5.98 4.02 12.95
N LEU A 149 -4.96 4.20 12.13
CA LEU A 149 -4.47 5.50 11.72
C LEU A 149 -5.09 5.98 10.41
N SER A 150 -5.93 5.15 9.76
CA SER A 150 -6.39 5.37 8.40
C SER A 150 -7.86 5.74 8.35
N ASP A 151 -8.21 6.62 7.41
CA ASP A 151 -9.57 7.05 7.10
C ASP A 151 -10.20 6.16 6.02
N ILE A 152 -9.37 5.72 5.06
CA ILE A 152 -9.77 4.88 3.92
C ILE A 152 -8.97 3.59 3.97
N ILE A 153 -9.62 2.43 3.89
CA ILE A 153 -8.95 1.12 3.90
C ILE A 153 -9.43 0.28 2.72
N LEU A 154 -8.47 -0.29 1.99
CA LEU A 154 -8.69 -0.97 0.71
C LEU A 154 -8.17 -2.44 0.75
N PRO A 155 -8.74 -3.33 1.57
CA PRO A 155 -8.27 -4.70 1.75
C PRO A 155 -8.68 -5.61 0.58
N SER A 156 -8.00 -6.77 0.46
CA SER A 156 -8.38 -7.89 -0.38
C SER A 156 -9.03 -8.98 0.47
N PHE A 157 -10.26 -9.40 0.14
CA PHE A 157 -11.00 -10.35 0.96
C PHE A 157 -10.27 -11.69 1.13
N GLU A 158 -9.59 -12.18 0.11
CA GLU A 158 -8.82 -13.42 0.17
C GLU A 158 -7.77 -13.40 1.28
N ASP A 159 -7.02 -12.30 1.41
CA ASP A 159 -6.06 -12.08 2.48
C ASP A 159 -6.75 -12.04 3.85
N GLU A 160 -7.84 -11.28 3.95
CA GLU A 160 -8.57 -11.08 5.22
C GLU A 160 -9.22 -12.38 5.71
N LYS A 161 -9.83 -13.14 4.81
CA LYS A 161 -10.35 -14.48 5.08
C LYS A 161 -9.28 -15.41 5.62
N THR A 162 -8.12 -15.41 4.97
CA THR A 162 -7.01 -16.32 5.32
C THR A 162 -6.37 -15.97 6.66
N TRP A 163 -6.14 -14.69 6.91
CA TRP A 163 -5.27 -14.25 8.01
C TRP A 163 -6.01 -13.68 9.22
N PHE A 164 -7.20 -13.11 9.01
CA PHE A 164 -8.07 -12.64 10.09
C PHE A 164 -9.26 -13.57 10.35
N SER A 165 -9.45 -14.59 9.50
CA SER A 165 -10.57 -15.55 9.59
C SER A 165 -11.93 -14.88 9.40
N ASP A 166 -11.99 -13.83 8.59
CA ASP A 166 -13.24 -13.18 8.23
C ASP A 166 -14.09 -14.14 7.38
N ALA A 167 -15.36 -14.33 7.75
CA ALA A 167 -16.23 -15.29 7.10
C ALA A 167 -16.71 -14.82 5.71
N ASP A 168 -16.86 -13.51 5.55
CA ASP A 168 -17.39 -12.84 4.37
C ASP A 168 -16.84 -11.40 4.26
N PRO A 169 -17.00 -10.72 3.11
CA PRO A 169 -16.57 -9.34 2.95
C PRO A 169 -17.22 -8.37 3.94
N MET A 170 -18.45 -8.63 4.39
CA MET A 170 -19.13 -7.80 5.38
C MET A 170 -18.44 -7.86 6.75
N SER A 171 -17.91 -9.01 7.13
CA SER A 171 -17.11 -9.18 8.36
C SER A 171 -15.84 -8.33 8.30
N THR A 172 -15.16 -8.31 7.16
CA THR A 172 -14.00 -7.44 6.91
C THR A 172 -14.38 -5.96 7.02
N LEU A 173 -15.46 -5.53 6.36
CA LEU A 173 -15.96 -4.16 6.45
C LEU A 173 -16.20 -3.73 7.90
N LYS A 174 -16.92 -4.56 8.67
CA LYS A 174 -17.26 -4.28 10.09
C LYS A 174 -16.00 -4.19 10.96
N ARG A 175 -15.00 -5.06 10.74
CA ARG A 175 -13.74 -5.06 11.50
C ARG A 175 -12.96 -3.77 11.31
N TYR A 176 -12.82 -3.30 10.08
CA TYR A 176 -12.13 -2.05 9.79
C TYR A 176 -12.93 -0.80 10.18
N ARG A 177 -14.24 -0.81 10.04
CA ARG A 177 -15.10 0.27 10.57
C ARG A 177 -14.99 0.42 12.07
N LYS A 178 -14.94 -0.69 12.81
CA LYS A 178 -14.82 -0.69 14.29
C LYS A 178 -13.54 0.00 14.78
N VAL A 179 -12.47 0.03 13.99
CA VAL A 179 -11.23 0.72 14.36
C VAL A 179 -11.16 2.17 13.90
N GLY A 180 -12.23 2.69 13.29
CA GLY A 180 -12.39 4.11 13.01
C GLY A 180 -12.17 4.53 11.55
N ALA A 181 -12.12 3.59 10.60
CA ALA A 181 -12.08 3.93 9.18
C ALA A 181 -13.40 4.60 8.76
N GLU A 182 -13.34 5.67 7.98
CA GLU A 182 -14.51 6.36 7.41
C GLU A 182 -15.05 5.61 6.19
N ILE A 183 -14.15 5.06 5.39
CA ILE A 183 -14.45 4.33 4.15
C ILE A 183 -13.68 3.02 4.17
N VAL A 184 -14.35 1.92 3.86
CA VAL A 184 -13.70 0.63 3.62
C VAL A 184 -14.24 0.06 2.31
N VAL A 185 -13.35 -0.35 1.41
CA VAL A 185 -13.72 -0.98 0.14
C VAL A 185 -12.96 -2.29 0.01
N VAL A 186 -13.68 -3.40 0.08
CA VAL A 186 -13.13 -4.76 0.05
C VAL A 186 -13.09 -5.27 -1.38
N LYS A 187 -11.89 -5.45 -1.92
CA LYS A 187 -11.65 -6.12 -3.21
C LYS A 187 -11.92 -7.61 -3.06
N ASN A 188 -12.64 -8.22 -4.02
CA ASN A 188 -13.03 -9.62 -3.96
C ASN A 188 -12.79 -10.36 -5.30
N ALA A 189 -11.60 -10.21 -5.84
CA ALA A 189 -11.21 -10.78 -7.15
C ALA A 189 -12.24 -10.47 -8.26
N GLY A 190 -12.83 -11.48 -8.88
CA GLY A 190 -13.87 -11.36 -9.91
C GLY A 190 -15.30 -11.25 -9.36
N GLU A 191 -15.47 -11.27 -8.03
CA GLU A 191 -16.75 -11.14 -7.35
C GLU A 191 -17.07 -9.67 -7.02
N PRO A 192 -18.33 -9.33 -6.70
CA PRO A 192 -18.70 -7.96 -6.37
C PRO A 192 -17.83 -7.35 -5.28
N VAL A 193 -17.42 -6.11 -5.48
CA VAL A 193 -16.75 -5.28 -4.49
C VAL A 193 -17.75 -4.89 -3.42
N SER A 194 -17.36 -5.01 -2.15
CA SER A 194 -18.19 -4.59 -1.01
C SER A 194 -17.63 -3.32 -0.39
N PHE A 195 -18.49 -2.40 0.00
CA PHE A 195 -18.06 -1.14 0.60
C PHE A 195 -18.94 -0.70 1.77
N ILE A 196 -18.37 0.12 2.64
CA ILE A 196 -19.08 0.83 3.71
C ILE A 196 -18.47 2.22 3.90
N SER A 197 -19.34 3.19 4.10
CA SER A 197 -19.00 4.58 4.41
C SER A 197 -19.96 5.18 5.43
N ASN A 198 -19.82 6.48 5.71
CA ASN A 198 -20.79 7.22 6.52
C ASN A 198 -22.16 7.39 5.81
N GLN A 199 -22.20 7.23 4.48
CA GLN A 199 -23.43 7.33 3.68
C GLN A 199 -24.19 6.01 3.56
N GLY A 200 -23.56 4.88 3.92
CA GLY A 200 -24.17 3.55 3.84
C GLY A 200 -23.19 2.46 3.46
N ALA A 201 -23.71 1.28 3.24
CA ALA A 201 -22.98 0.11 2.80
C ALA A 201 -23.68 -0.54 1.60
N GLY A 202 -22.91 -1.21 0.76
CA GLY A 202 -23.43 -1.89 -0.42
C GLY A 202 -22.39 -2.76 -1.11
N THR A 203 -22.79 -3.27 -2.27
CA THR A 203 -21.93 -4.01 -3.18
C THR A 203 -22.00 -3.37 -4.56
N HIS A 204 -20.92 -3.47 -5.31
CA HIS A 204 -20.85 -3.05 -6.71
C HIS A 204 -20.38 -4.22 -7.58
N PRO A 205 -21.12 -4.61 -8.63
CA PRO A 205 -20.70 -5.66 -9.52
C PRO A 205 -19.41 -5.27 -10.25
N VAL A 206 -18.59 -6.25 -10.58
CA VAL A 206 -17.41 -6.05 -11.42
C VAL A 206 -17.65 -6.69 -12.79
N GLU A 207 -17.06 -6.12 -13.83
CA GLU A 207 -17.09 -6.72 -15.15
C GLU A 207 -16.25 -8.01 -15.17
N THR A 208 -16.82 -9.07 -15.71
CA THR A 208 -16.12 -10.35 -15.86
C THR A 208 -15.15 -10.27 -17.02
N ILE A 209 -13.87 -10.31 -16.74
CA ILE A 209 -12.82 -10.41 -17.76
C ILE A 209 -12.66 -11.88 -18.17
N ARG A 210 -12.98 -12.20 -19.44
CA ARG A 210 -12.93 -13.59 -19.95
C ARG A 210 -11.51 -14.17 -19.99
N THR A 211 -10.51 -13.33 -20.25
CA THR A 211 -9.11 -13.76 -20.35
C THR A 211 -8.22 -12.80 -19.62
N VAL A 212 -7.66 -13.23 -18.49
CA VAL A 212 -6.68 -12.45 -17.74
C VAL A 212 -5.30 -12.74 -18.32
N VAL A 213 -4.67 -11.73 -18.92
CA VAL A 213 -3.31 -11.84 -19.46
C VAL A 213 -2.29 -11.68 -18.32
N ASP A 214 -2.44 -10.65 -17.52
CA ASP A 214 -1.60 -10.36 -16.36
C ASP A 214 -2.40 -9.64 -15.27
N SER A 215 -2.36 -10.16 -14.06
CA SER A 215 -3.01 -9.56 -12.88
C SER A 215 -2.04 -8.74 -12.01
N THR A 216 -0.79 -8.52 -12.49
CA THR A 216 0.18 -7.70 -11.76
C THR A 216 -0.36 -6.28 -11.60
N ALA A 217 -0.28 -5.73 -10.38
CA ALA A 217 -0.77 -4.41 -10.01
C ALA A 217 -2.29 -4.16 -10.23
N ALA A 218 -3.12 -5.19 -10.46
CA ALA A 218 -4.57 -4.99 -10.57
C ALA A 218 -5.17 -4.36 -9.30
N GLY A 219 -4.72 -4.80 -8.11
CA GLY A 219 -5.11 -4.21 -6.84
C GLY A 219 -4.65 -2.75 -6.68
N ASP A 220 -3.42 -2.44 -7.11
CA ASP A 220 -2.89 -1.07 -7.07
C ASP A 220 -3.65 -0.15 -8.03
N SER A 221 -4.00 -0.64 -9.23
CA SER A 221 -4.82 0.08 -10.20
C SER A 221 -6.21 0.37 -9.64
N PHE A 222 -6.86 -0.63 -9.06
CA PHE A 222 -8.14 -0.47 -8.39
C PHE A 222 -8.07 0.58 -7.27
N ASN A 223 -7.06 0.48 -6.40
CA ASN A 223 -6.87 1.44 -5.31
C ASN A 223 -6.70 2.87 -5.84
N SER A 224 -5.96 3.03 -6.93
CA SER A 224 -5.76 4.33 -7.55
C SER A 224 -7.07 4.95 -8.00
N GLU A 225 -7.93 4.21 -8.71
CA GLU A 225 -9.24 4.73 -9.17
C GLU A 225 -10.15 5.11 -7.99
N ILE A 226 -10.21 4.29 -6.94
CA ILE A 226 -11.00 4.62 -5.73
C ILE A 226 -10.50 5.88 -5.02
N LEU A 227 -9.21 6.17 -5.08
CA LEU A 227 -8.64 7.33 -4.38
C LEU A 227 -8.71 8.63 -5.19
N VAL A 228 -9.00 8.56 -6.49
CA VAL A 228 -9.07 9.72 -7.41
C VAL A 228 -10.52 10.13 -7.71
N GLY A 229 -11.47 9.18 -7.65
CA GLY A 229 -12.89 9.40 -7.93
C GLY A 229 -13.68 9.70 -6.71
#